data_cf7791a73d93fff743f0d82b2d9cd05f
#
_entry.id   cf7791a73d93fff743f0d82b2d9cd05f
#
_cell.length_a   1.000
_cell.length_b   1.000
_cell.length_c   1.000
_cell.angle_alpha   90.00
_cell.angle_beta   90.00
_cell.angle_gamma   90.00
#
_symmetry.space_group_name_H-M   'P 1'
#
loop_
_entity.id
_entity.type
_entity.pdbx_description
1 polymer ?
#
loop_
_entity_poly.entity_id
_entity_poly.type
_entity_poly.pdbx_seq_one_letter_code
_entity_poly.pdbx_strand_id
1 'polypeptide(L)'
;ILLLASAYFNYSLLQKTKQQQLTIDNAKKTPDTPTLPPADYKILTDRSITPVAMYGVGSHSICRCTMFWDKKTGKAYIMIHHLPQSSDQKDYQLWAMIDGKPVSVGIINDGIRGRFIEMSTIPPNATAFAVTLEKAGGNATPTLEEMYLMGKI
;
A
#
# COMPACT_ATOMS: atom_id res chain seq x y z
N ILE A 1 4.03 -29.59 -57.51
CA ILE A 1 4.68 -28.51 -56.77
C ILE A 1 3.64 -27.65 -56.00
N LEU A 2 2.55 -27.17 -56.64
CA LEU A 2 1.52 -26.34 -56.01
C LEU A 2 0.80 -27.03 -54.84
N LEU A 3 0.50 -28.32 -54.93
CA LEU A 3 -0.15 -29.09 -53.85
C LEU A 3 0.73 -29.24 -52.59
N LEU A 4 2.03 -29.43 -52.79
CA LEU A 4 2.99 -29.52 -51.65
C LEU A 4 3.17 -28.17 -50.96
N ALA A 5 3.18 -27.06 -51.72
CA ALA A 5 3.25 -25.73 -51.17
C ALA A 5 1.97 -25.39 -50.36
N SER A 6 0.78 -25.77 -50.86
CA SER A 6 -0.48 -25.62 -50.15
C SER A 6 -0.52 -26.45 -48.86
N ALA A 7 -0.07 -27.68 -48.90
CA ALA A 7 -0.01 -28.54 -47.71
C ALA A 7 0.95 -27.99 -46.64
N TYR A 8 2.11 -27.48 -47.05
CA TYR A 8 3.08 -26.84 -46.14
C TYR A 8 2.50 -25.57 -45.51
N PHE A 9 1.81 -24.75 -46.29
CA PHE A 9 1.19 -23.52 -45.80
C PHE A 9 0.09 -23.82 -44.76
N ASN A 10 -0.79 -24.78 -45.06
CA ASN A 10 -1.83 -25.23 -44.12
C ASN A 10 -1.24 -25.81 -42.84
N TYR A 11 -0.18 -26.60 -42.94
CA TYR A 11 0.52 -27.12 -41.77
C TYR A 11 1.12 -26.01 -40.92
N SER A 12 1.75 -25.01 -41.52
CA SER A 12 2.31 -23.83 -40.86
C SER A 12 1.25 -23.01 -40.11
N LEU A 13 0.08 -22.80 -40.74
CA LEU A 13 -1.08 -22.13 -40.15
C LEU A 13 -1.59 -22.91 -38.92
N LEU A 14 -1.75 -24.21 -39.03
CA LEU A 14 -2.18 -25.05 -37.91
C LEU A 14 -1.21 -25.00 -36.71
N GLN A 15 0.07 -24.95 -36.98
CA GLN A 15 1.09 -24.80 -35.91
C GLN A 15 0.97 -23.41 -35.19
N LYS A 16 0.80 -22.33 -35.99
CA LYS A 16 0.58 -20.98 -35.44
C LYS A 16 -0.67 -20.91 -34.57
N THR A 17 -1.77 -21.50 -35.06
CA THR A 17 -3.05 -21.51 -34.32
C THR A 17 -2.93 -22.29 -33.00
N LYS A 18 -2.26 -23.46 -33.01
CA LYS A 18 -1.99 -24.21 -31.79
C LYS A 18 -1.15 -23.41 -30.78
N GLN A 19 -0.13 -22.70 -31.24
CA GLN A 19 0.73 -21.89 -30.39
C GLN A 19 -0.01 -20.68 -29.78
N GLN A 20 -0.87 -20.05 -30.56
CA GLN A 20 -1.76 -18.97 -30.07
C GLN A 20 -2.77 -19.50 -29.03
N GLN A 21 -3.35 -20.68 -29.27
CA GLN A 21 -4.28 -21.30 -28.33
C GLN A 21 -3.59 -21.62 -26.99
N LEU A 22 -2.37 -22.18 -27.00
CA LEU A 22 -1.60 -22.43 -25.80
C LEU A 22 -1.28 -21.14 -25.02
N THR A 23 -1.02 -20.05 -25.72
CA THR A 23 -0.79 -18.74 -25.10
C THR A 23 -2.06 -18.19 -24.44
N ILE A 24 -3.21 -18.33 -25.08
CA ILE A 24 -4.52 -17.93 -24.55
C ILE A 24 -4.89 -18.81 -23.35
N ASP A 25 -4.67 -20.11 -23.41
CA ASP A 25 -5.00 -21.03 -22.32
C ASP A 25 -4.09 -20.82 -21.11
N ASN A 26 -2.82 -20.49 -21.32
CA ASN A 26 -1.91 -20.10 -20.27
C ASN A 26 -2.27 -18.74 -19.67
N ALA A 27 -2.68 -17.76 -20.45
CA ALA A 27 -3.18 -16.47 -19.98
C ALA A 27 -4.50 -16.59 -19.19
N LYS A 28 -5.33 -17.58 -19.51
CA LYS A 28 -6.55 -17.88 -18.75
C LYS A 28 -6.29 -18.66 -17.46
N LYS A 29 -5.17 -19.38 -17.36
CA LYS A 29 -4.79 -20.16 -16.16
C LYS A 29 -4.12 -19.34 -15.07
N THR A 30 -3.61 -18.18 -15.37
CA THR A 30 -3.15 -17.20 -14.39
C THR A 30 -4.16 -16.08 -14.33
N PRO A 31 -5.05 -16.06 -13.35
CA PRO A 31 -5.69 -14.80 -13.00
C PRO A 31 -4.58 -13.92 -12.41
N ASP A 32 -3.97 -13.08 -13.23
CA ASP A 32 -3.20 -11.91 -12.79
C ASP A 32 -4.12 -10.84 -12.17
N THR A 33 -5.15 -11.27 -11.48
CA THR A 33 -5.80 -10.42 -10.51
C THR A 33 -4.90 -10.48 -9.30
N PRO A 34 -4.24 -9.40 -8.88
CA PRO A 34 -3.51 -9.37 -7.62
C PRO A 34 -4.52 -9.68 -6.53
N THR A 35 -4.61 -10.95 -6.15
CA THR A 35 -5.43 -11.36 -5.01
C THR A 35 -4.73 -10.79 -3.79
N LEU A 36 -5.38 -9.83 -3.16
CA LEU A 36 -4.95 -9.35 -1.84
C LEU A 36 -4.77 -10.56 -0.91
N PRO A 37 -3.69 -10.60 -0.11
CA PRO A 37 -3.53 -11.61 0.89
C PRO A 37 -4.80 -11.71 1.75
N PRO A 38 -5.25 -12.88 2.19
CA PRO A 38 -6.47 -13.03 2.99
C PRO A 38 -6.51 -12.14 4.23
N ALA A 39 -5.35 -11.85 4.84
CA ALA A 39 -5.23 -10.94 5.96
C ALA A 39 -5.58 -9.49 5.56
N ASP A 40 -5.10 -9.03 4.42
CA ASP A 40 -5.36 -7.69 3.89
C ASP A 40 -6.83 -7.52 3.51
N TYR A 41 -7.44 -8.56 2.92
CA TYR A 41 -8.87 -8.57 2.61
C TYR A 41 -9.72 -8.41 3.86
N LYS A 42 -9.34 -9.05 4.97
CA LYS A 42 -10.04 -8.93 6.25
C LYS A 42 -10.02 -7.49 6.77
N ILE A 43 -8.89 -6.78 6.66
CA ILE A 43 -8.79 -5.38 7.08
C ILE A 43 -9.77 -4.50 6.29
N LEU A 44 -9.91 -4.73 4.97
CA LEU A 44 -10.81 -3.95 4.10
C LEU A 44 -12.30 -4.25 4.33
N THR A 45 -12.65 -5.44 4.80
CA THR A 45 -14.05 -5.88 4.96
C THR A 45 -14.56 -5.82 6.39
N ASP A 46 -13.69 -5.60 7.37
CA ASP A 46 -14.05 -5.49 8.77
C ASP A 46 -14.73 -4.13 9.05
N ARG A 47 -16.00 -4.16 9.42
CA ARG A 47 -16.80 -2.95 9.69
C ARG A 47 -16.38 -2.20 10.95
N SER A 48 -15.60 -2.81 11.84
CA SER A 48 -15.05 -2.14 13.03
C SER A 48 -13.88 -1.21 12.67
N ILE A 49 -13.24 -1.43 11.54
CA ILE A 49 -12.10 -0.65 11.08
C ILE A 49 -12.58 0.61 10.36
N THR A 50 -12.12 1.75 10.84
CA THR A 50 -12.40 3.06 10.24
C THR A 50 -11.21 3.49 9.38
N PRO A 51 -11.39 3.70 8.07
CA PRO A 51 -10.36 4.28 7.24
C PRO A 51 -10.26 5.79 7.48
N VAL A 52 -9.05 6.30 7.68
CA VAL A 52 -8.75 7.73 7.81
C VAL A 52 -7.77 8.12 6.71
N ALA A 53 -8.25 8.90 5.75
CA ALA A 53 -7.41 9.41 4.68
C ALA A 53 -6.45 10.47 5.22
N MET A 54 -5.17 10.35 4.86
CA MET A 54 -4.13 11.30 5.22
C MET A 54 -3.58 11.94 3.94
N TYR A 55 -3.49 13.25 3.96
CA TYR A 55 -3.10 14.06 2.81
C TYR A 55 -1.79 14.79 3.07
N GLY A 56 -1.06 15.02 2.00
CA GLY A 56 0.18 15.78 2.04
C GLY A 56 -0.02 17.22 2.48
N VAL A 57 0.89 17.74 3.29
CA VAL A 57 0.88 19.12 3.78
C VAL A 57 1.99 19.94 3.14
N GLY A 58 1.76 21.24 2.97
CA GLY A 58 2.73 22.16 2.38
C GLY A 58 3.23 21.73 1.00
N SER A 59 4.54 21.61 0.85
CA SER A 59 5.20 21.19 -0.39
C SER A 59 4.97 19.71 -0.75
N HIS A 60 4.42 18.91 0.16
CA HIS A 60 4.19 17.47 0.00
C HIS A 60 2.77 17.13 -0.49
N SER A 61 2.10 18.03 -1.18
CA SER A 61 0.68 17.94 -1.58
C SER A 61 0.30 16.68 -2.36
N ILE A 62 1.25 16.00 -3.02
CA ILE A 62 1.02 14.74 -3.74
C ILE A 62 1.05 13.50 -2.83
N CYS A 63 1.60 13.63 -1.61
CA CYS A 63 1.69 12.50 -0.68
C CYS A 63 0.32 12.05 -0.22
N ARG A 64 0.14 10.73 -0.10
CA ARG A 64 -1.13 10.09 0.30
C ARG A 64 -0.86 8.79 1.05
N CYS A 65 -1.58 8.58 2.12
CA CYS A 65 -1.75 7.26 2.74
C CYS A 65 -3.14 7.14 3.37
N THR A 66 -3.48 5.95 3.81
CA THR A 66 -4.72 5.70 4.57
C THR A 66 -4.37 4.92 5.83
N MET A 67 -4.83 5.43 6.97
CA MET A 67 -4.86 4.68 8.21
C MET A 67 -6.13 3.83 8.27
N PHE A 68 -6.00 2.60 8.72
CA PHE A 68 -7.10 1.68 9.00
C PHE A 68 -7.05 1.37 10.49
N TRP A 69 -8.01 1.87 11.24
CA TRP A 69 -7.98 1.85 12.69
C TRP A 69 -9.26 1.29 13.29
N ASP A 70 -9.11 0.25 14.10
CA ASP A 70 -10.19 -0.28 14.92
C ASP A 70 -10.17 0.38 16.31
N LYS A 71 -11.10 1.29 16.55
CA LYS A 71 -11.23 2.02 17.82
C LYS A 71 -11.47 1.13 19.04
N LYS A 72 -12.04 -0.07 18.85
CA LYS A 72 -12.37 -0.98 19.96
C LYS A 72 -11.16 -1.75 20.44
N THR A 73 -10.37 -2.27 19.50
CA THR A 73 -9.19 -3.09 19.80
C THR A 73 -7.90 -2.28 19.83
N GLY A 74 -7.92 -1.08 19.27
CA GLY A 74 -6.73 -0.23 19.08
C GLY A 74 -5.86 -0.68 17.91
N LYS A 75 -6.19 -1.76 17.20
CA LYS A 75 -5.40 -2.24 16.05
C LYS A 75 -5.37 -1.20 14.95
N ALA A 76 -4.19 -0.97 14.42
CA ALA A 76 -3.96 0.04 13.41
C ALA A 76 -3.05 -0.48 12.30
N TYR A 77 -3.38 -0.11 11.07
CA TYR A 77 -2.61 -0.43 9.88
C TYR A 77 -2.48 0.83 9.02
N ILE A 78 -1.35 1.00 8.35
CA ILE A 78 -1.17 2.06 7.37
C ILE A 78 -0.97 1.46 5.98
N MET A 79 -1.60 2.07 4.97
CA MET A 79 -1.37 1.78 3.56
C MET A 79 -0.80 3.02 2.89
N ILE A 80 0.39 2.91 2.33
CA ILE A 80 1.07 4.00 1.63
C ILE A 80 0.65 3.96 0.16
N HIS A 81 0.07 5.05 -0.32
CA HIS A 81 -0.27 5.24 -1.74
C HIS A 81 0.85 6.00 -2.47
N HIS A 82 1.29 7.10 -1.88
CA HIS A 82 2.41 7.89 -2.39
C HIS A 82 3.16 8.56 -1.23
N LEU A 83 4.41 8.18 -1.07
CA LEU A 83 5.36 8.77 -0.13
C LEU A 83 6.76 8.67 -0.78
N PRO A 84 7.57 9.75 -0.86
CA PRO A 84 8.94 9.66 -1.35
C PRO A 84 9.74 8.63 -0.58
N GLN A 85 10.75 8.05 -1.19
CA GLN A 85 11.67 7.17 -0.47
C GLN A 85 12.51 8.01 0.50
N SER A 86 12.65 7.54 1.75
CA SER A 86 13.57 8.15 2.71
C SER A 86 15.04 7.81 2.37
N SER A 87 15.97 8.53 2.97
CA SER A 87 17.39 8.18 2.89
C SER A 87 17.74 7.18 4.01
N ASP A 88 18.88 6.52 3.90
CA ASP A 88 19.37 5.57 4.92
C ASP A 88 19.54 6.18 6.32
N GLN A 89 19.54 7.51 6.42
CA GLN A 89 19.67 8.25 7.68
C GLN A 89 18.36 8.79 8.21
N LYS A 90 17.25 8.57 7.49
CA LYS A 90 15.93 9.10 7.83
C LYS A 90 14.86 8.03 7.72
N ASP A 91 13.87 8.08 8.61
CA ASP A 91 12.70 7.22 8.61
C ASP A 91 11.43 8.05 8.69
N TYR A 92 10.36 7.58 8.06
CA TYR A 92 9.03 8.13 8.32
C TYR A 92 8.49 7.57 9.62
N GLN A 93 7.95 8.46 10.47
CA GLN A 93 7.34 8.09 11.74
C GLN A 93 5.87 8.51 11.76
N LEU A 94 5.03 7.57 12.19
CA LEU A 94 3.60 7.79 12.39
C LEU A 94 3.33 8.26 13.82
N TRP A 95 2.48 9.26 13.93
CA TRP A 95 2.01 9.86 15.19
C TRP A 95 0.50 9.82 15.28
N ALA A 96 -0.02 9.57 16.48
CA ALA A 96 -1.42 9.78 16.83
C ALA A 96 -1.53 10.97 17.79
N MET A 97 -2.48 11.86 17.54
CA MET A 97 -2.81 12.96 18.45
C MET A 97 -3.76 12.46 19.51
N ILE A 98 -3.29 12.32 20.75
CA ILE A 98 -4.02 11.81 21.90
C ILE A 98 -4.02 12.90 22.98
N ASP A 99 -5.21 13.38 23.36
CA ASP A 99 -5.39 14.47 24.34
C ASP A 99 -4.53 15.71 23.99
N GLY A 100 -4.46 16.04 22.70
CA GLY A 100 -3.68 17.16 22.17
C GLY A 100 -2.17 16.96 22.13
N LYS A 101 -1.67 15.77 22.44
CA LYS A 101 -0.24 15.45 22.43
C LYS A 101 0.06 14.41 21.33
N PRO A 102 1.18 14.55 20.59
CA PRO A 102 1.63 13.55 19.67
C PRO A 102 2.23 12.35 20.43
N VAL A 103 1.74 11.17 20.10
CA VAL A 103 2.25 9.88 20.61
C VAL A 103 2.75 9.07 19.41
N SER A 104 3.98 8.56 19.51
CA SER A 104 4.56 7.72 18.45
C SER A 104 3.78 6.42 18.30
N VAL A 105 3.39 6.10 17.07
CA VAL A 105 2.73 4.84 16.70
C VAL A 105 3.72 3.87 16.07
N GLY A 106 4.85 4.35 15.59
CA GLY A 106 5.93 3.52 15.04
C GLY A 106 6.55 4.10 13.78
N ILE A 107 7.59 3.41 13.34
CA ILE A 107 8.32 3.72 12.11
C ILE A 107 7.62 3.06 10.92
N ILE A 108 7.53 3.76 9.81
CA ILE A 108 6.97 3.26 8.56
C ILE A 108 8.12 2.75 7.69
N ASN A 109 8.16 1.45 7.44
CA ASN A 109 9.16 0.86 6.55
C ASN A 109 8.90 1.24 5.09
N ASP A 110 9.85 1.90 4.47
CA ASP A 110 9.78 2.49 3.13
C ASP A 110 9.57 1.51 1.96
N GLY A 111 9.87 0.26 2.14
CA GLY A 111 9.87 -0.71 1.04
C GLY A 111 8.50 -1.27 0.65
N ILE A 112 7.41 -0.93 1.37
CA ILE A 112 6.14 -1.65 1.25
C ILE A 112 5.04 -0.68 0.80
N ARG A 113 4.89 -0.51 -0.52
CA ARG A 113 3.77 0.25 -1.10
C ARG A 113 2.60 -0.67 -1.44
N GLY A 114 1.37 -0.16 -1.28
CA GLY A 114 0.15 -0.88 -1.66
C GLY A 114 -0.16 -2.11 -0.80
N ARG A 115 0.49 -2.25 0.35
CA ARG A 115 0.21 -3.29 1.36
C ARG A 115 -0.06 -2.66 2.71
N PHE A 116 -0.75 -3.40 3.58
CA PHE A 116 -0.96 -2.99 4.96
C PHE A 116 0.31 -3.21 5.78
N ILE A 117 0.74 -2.16 6.47
CA ILE A 117 1.81 -2.21 7.46
C ILE A 117 1.13 -2.12 8.83
N GLU A 118 1.28 -3.15 9.66
CA GLU A 118 0.77 -3.14 11.03
C GLU A 118 1.57 -2.16 11.87
N MET A 119 0.87 -1.33 12.62
CA MET A 119 1.42 -0.32 13.50
C MET A 119 1.13 -0.66 14.97
N SER A 120 1.73 0.06 15.91
CA SER A 120 1.39 -0.08 17.32
C SER A 120 -0.05 0.24 17.60
N THR A 121 -0.62 -0.32 18.66
CA THR A 121 -1.99 -0.07 19.07
C THR A 121 -2.22 1.41 19.40
N ILE A 122 -3.38 1.93 19.00
CA ILE A 122 -3.77 3.32 19.18
C ILE A 122 -4.99 3.40 20.10
N PRO A 123 -4.95 4.19 21.18
CA PRO A 123 -6.08 4.39 22.09
C PRO A 123 -7.29 5.02 21.37
N PRO A 124 -8.54 4.78 21.85
CA PRO A 124 -9.75 5.22 21.18
C PRO A 124 -9.98 6.74 21.18
N ASN A 125 -9.24 7.49 22.01
CA ASN A 125 -9.31 8.96 22.12
C ASN A 125 -8.35 9.70 21.18
N ALA A 126 -7.72 9.00 20.22
CA ALA A 126 -6.97 9.66 19.15
C ALA A 126 -7.90 10.53 18.30
N THR A 127 -7.44 11.73 17.93
CA THR A 127 -8.22 12.72 17.18
C THR A 127 -7.66 13.03 15.78
N ALA A 128 -6.39 12.71 15.55
CA ALA A 128 -5.73 12.89 14.25
C ALA A 128 -4.51 11.99 14.14
N PHE A 129 -4.04 11.82 12.90
CA PHE A 129 -2.78 11.16 12.59
C PHE A 129 -1.87 12.08 11.80
N ALA A 130 -0.56 11.96 11.99
CA ALA A 130 0.45 12.68 11.23
C ALA A 130 1.63 11.76 10.87
N VAL A 131 2.32 12.07 9.79
CA VAL A 131 3.59 11.42 9.42
C VAL A 131 4.63 12.50 9.23
N THR A 132 5.76 12.34 9.90
CA THR A 132 6.94 13.20 9.78
C THR A 132 8.14 12.40 9.30
N LEU A 133 9.12 13.07 8.70
CA LEU A 133 10.40 12.48 8.33
C LEU A 133 11.42 12.76 9.42
N GLU A 134 11.78 11.73 10.18
CA GLU A 134 12.65 11.81 11.36
C GLU A 134 14.06 11.26 11.05
N LYS A 135 14.98 11.36 11.99
CA LYS A 135 16.25 10.61 11.93
C LYS A 135 15.97 9.10 11.95
N ALA A 136 16.90 8.31 11.43
CA ALA A 136 16.82 6.85 11.49
C ALA A 136 16.55 6.35 12.91
N GLY A 137 15.51 5.47 13.03
CA GLY A 137 15.01 5.00 14.32
C GLY A 137 13.98 5.92 14.99
N GLY A 138 13.71 7.10 14.43
CA GLY A 138 12.67 8.03 14.90
C GLY A 138 13.10 8.95 16.03
N ASN A 139 12.14 9.73 16.50
CA ASN A 139 12.28 10.71 17.58
C ASN A 139 11.23 10.48 18.69
N ALA A 140 11.46 11.08 19.84
CA ALA A 140 10.48 11.10 20.94
C ALA A 140 9.35 12.12 20.71
N THR A 141 9.61 13.16 19.92
CA THR A 141 8.66 14.20 19.52
C THR A 141 8.76 14.46 18.02
N PRO A 142 7.65 14.78 17.33
CA PRO A 142 7.66 15.01 15.90
C PRO A 142 8.43 16.30 15.54
N THR A 143 9.17 16.25 14.43
CA THR A 143 9.76 17.42 13.79
C THR A 143 8.70 18.05 12.88
N LEU A 144 8.06 19.13 13.34
CA LEU A 144 6.90 19.73 12.66
C LEU A 144 7.24 20.30 11.29
N GLU A 145 8.46 20.78 11.11
CA GLU A 145 8.97 21.30 9.82
C GLU A 145 9.13 20.19 8.78
N GLU A 146 9.25 18.95 9.23
CA GLU A 146 9.37 17.74 8.40
C GLU A 146 8.05 16.95 8.33
N MET A 147 6.91 17.63 8.47
CA MET A 147 5.60 16.98 8.36
C MET A 147 5.24 16.74 6.89
N TYR A 148 4.99 15.50 6.55
CA TYR A 148 4.61 15.06 5.20
C TYR A 148 3.12 14.86 5.04
N LEU A 149 2.46 14.23 6.03
CA LEU A 149 1.07 13.83 5.94
C LEU A 149 0.30 14.18 7.22
N MET A 150 -0.97 14.51 7.05
CA MET A 150 -1.92 14.70 8.15
C MET A 150 -3.31 14.21 7.77
N GLY A 151 -4.03 13.62 8.73
CA GLY A 151 -5.43 13.22 8.62
C GLY A 151 -6.16 13.41 9.94
N LYS A 152 -7.38 13.95 9.89
CA LYS A 152 -8.27 14.08 11.06
C LYS A 152 -9.29 12.95 11.07
N ILE A 153 -9.68 12.53 12.27
CA ILE A 153 -10.66 11.48 12.51
C ILE A 153 -12.05 12.10 12.64
#